data_28cb922c66116b7c7999621d66137ceb
#
_entry.id   28cb922c66116b7c7999621d66137ceb
#
_cell.length_a   1.000
_cell.length_b   1.000
_cell.length_c   1.000
_cell.angle_alpha   90.00
_cell.angle_beta   90.00
_cell.angle_gamma   90.00
#
_symmetry.space_group_name_H-M   'P 1'
#
loop_
_entity.id
_entity.type
_entity.pdbx_description
1 polymer ?
#
loop_
_entity_poly.entity_id
_entity_poly.type
_entity_poly.pdbx_seq_one_letter_code
_entity_poly.pdbx_strand_id
1 'polypeptide(L)'
;MEVPTDVQKLIEQLLTENAALKERFAALELENAALKARVAELERRLGLNSSNSGKPPSSDGLKKPPRTQSLREPSGKKSGGQKGHRGETLRQVENPDVIINHYPEGCANCALKMTPEMGTTGYQSRQVFDVPEPKVVVTEHRAHSCVCPNCQTVTSAPFPQGVTAPAQYGARICAFVIYLLNYHFLPEDRLAELLSDLFGLKMVPATIARMSTACAQRFRGFADTVCEHVAAARVKHLDETGFRIEGRTQWLHIFSTALLTFYIIASPRSAAACCPM
;
A
#
# COMPACT_ATOMS: atom_id res chain seq x y z
N MET A 1 -40.03 -89.13 -2.81
CA MET A 1 -40.49 -88.26 -1.71
C MET A 1 -40.83 -86.90 -2.33
N GLU A 2 -42.14 -86.64 -2.48
CA GLU A 2 -42.58 -85.37 -3.03
C GLU A 2 -42.51 -84.33 -1.87
N VAL A 3 -41.94 -83.15 -2.15
CA VAL A 3 -41.80 -82.04 -1.15
C VAL A 3 -43.23 -81.52 -0.89
N PRO A 4 -43.63 -81.35 0.34
CA PRO A 4 -44.97 -80.82 0.67
C PRO A 4 -45.17 -79.44 0.03
N THR A 5 -46.42 -79.21 -0.46
CA THR A 5 -46.78 -77.99 -1.24
C THR A 5 -46.50 -76.66 -0.44
N ASP A 6 -46.61 -76.72 0.85
CA ASP A 6 -46.32 -75.53 1.74
C ASP A 6 -44.82 -75.21 1.82
N VAL A 7 -43.96 -76.24 1.74
CA VAL A 7 -42.52 -76.06 1.69
C VAL A 7 -42.08 -75.48 0.37
N GLN A 8 -42.72 -75.95 -0.76
CA GLN A 8 -42.42 -75.34 -2.05
C GLN A 8 -42.80 -73.89 -2.17
N LYS A 9 -43.95 -73.48 -1.65
CA LYS A 9 -44.35 -72.02 -1.54
C LYS A 9 -43.41 -71.24 -0.74
N LEU A 10 -42.93 -71.74 0.42
CA LEU A 10 -41.95 -71.03 1.28
C LEU A 10 -40.59 -70.85 0.56
N ILE A 11 -40.12 -71.87 -0.18
CA ILE A 11 -38.91 -71.82 -1.00
C ILE A 11 -39.02 -70.73 -2.09
N GLU A 12 -40.15 -70.64 -2.80
CA GLU A 12 -40.41 -69.68 -3.85
C GLU A 12 -40.43 -68.27 -3.25
N GLN A 13 -41.10 -68.12 -2.08
CA GLN A 13 -41.10 -66.79 -1.36
C GLN A 13 -39.68 -66.35 -0.94
N LEU A 14 -38.93 -67.29 -0.35
CA LEU A 14 -37.54 -67.00 0.08
C LEU A 14 -36.61 -66.69 -1.11
N LEU A 15 -36.81 -67.38 -2.26
CA LEU A 15 -36.05 -67.06 -3.48
C LEU A 15 -36.39 -65.67 -4.03
N THR A 16 -37.66 -65.30 -4.00
CA THR A 16 -38.12 -63.95 -4.43
C THR A 16 -37.62 -62.91 -3.54
N GLU A 17 -37.68 -63.06 -2.20
CA GLU A 17 -37.13 -62.12 -1.23
C GLU A 17 -35.61 -62.00 -1.34
N ASN A 18 -34.90 -63.15 -1.59
CA ASN A 18 -33.46 -63.14 -1.78
C ASN A 18 -33.03 -62.41 -3.05
N ALA A 19 -33.81 -62.56 -4.14
CA ALA A 19 -33.60 -61.81 -5.38
C ALA A 19 -33.79 -60.30 -5.16
N ALA A 20 -34.87 -59.89 -4.48
CA ALA A 20 -35.12 -58.50 -4.17
C ALA A 20 -34.06 -57.91 -3.25
N LEU A 21 -33.56 -58.66 -2.24
CA LEU A 21 -32.49 -58.26 -1.37
C LEU A 21 -31.16 -58.10 -2.13
N LYS A 22 -30.85 -58.98 -3.07
CA LYS A 22 -29.65 -58.85 -3.94
C LYS A 22 -29.69 -57.62 -4.81
N GLU A 23 -30.83 -57.31 -5.43
CA GLU A 23 -31.02 -56.10 -6.22
C GLU A 23 -30.85 -54.82 -5.33
N ARG A 24 -31.45 -54.85 -4.16
CA ARG A 24 -31.35 -53.75 -3.21
C ARG A 24 -29.91 -53.56 -2.69
N PHE A 25 -29.19 -54.66 -2.48
CA PHE A 25 -27.77 -54.62 -2.08
C PHE A 25 -26.90 -54.00 -3.17
N ALA A 26 -27.10 -54.45 -4.43
CA ALA A 26 -26.37 -53.91 -5.57
C ALA A 26 -26.65 -52.39 -5.76
N ALA A 27 -27.88 -51.95 -5.59
CA ALA A 27 -28.24 -50.53 -5.64
C ALA A 27 -27.55 -49.73 -4.55
N LEU A 28 -27.52 -50.23 -3.30
CA LEU A 28 -26.84 -49.61 -2.17
C LEU A 28 -25.29 -49.53 -2.34
N GLU A 29 -24.69 -50.58 -2.93
CA GLU A 29 -23.25 -50.57 -3.27
C GLU A 29 -22.92 -49.46 -4.28
N LEU A 30 -23.77 -49.29 -5.29
CA LEU A 30 -23.59 -48.27 -6.32
C LEU A 30 -23.74 -46.84 -5.73
N GLU A 31 -24.75 -46.64 -4.87
CA GLU A 31 -24.96 -45.39 -4.16
C GLU A 31 -23.79 -45.06 -3.20
N ASN A 32 -23.31 -46.08 -2.46
CA ASN A 32 -22.18 -45.93 -1.57
C ASN A 32 -20.88 -45.55 -2.30
N ALA A 33 -20.65 -46.18 -3.48
CA ALA A 33 -19.53 -45.80 -4.33
C ALA A 33 -19.62 -44.34 -4.83
N ALA A 34 -20.82 -43.92 -5.23
CA ALA A 34 -21.06 -42.53 -5.67
C ALA A 34 -20.85 -41.51 -4.50
N LEU A 35 -21.36 -41.85 -3.32
CA LEU A 35 -21.15 -41.01 -2.13
C LEU A 35 -19.69 -40.91 -1.74
N LYS A 36 -18.95 -42.02 -1.75
CA LYS A 36 -17.50 -42.03 -1.50
C LYS A 36 -16.73 -41.16 -2.49
N ALA A 37 -17.06 -41.25 -3.77
CA ALA A 37 -16.46 -40.42 -4.81
C ALA A 37 -16.77 -38.92 -4.57
N ARG A 38 -18.00 -38.62 -4.15
CA ARG A 38 -18.42 -37.25 -3.84
C ARG A 38 -17.69 -36.69 -2.62
N VAL A 39 -17.52 -37.48 -1.55
CA VAL A 39 -16.75 -37.11 -0.36
C VAL A 39 -15.30 -36.81 -0.72
N ALA A 40 -14.65 -37.71 -1.47
CA ALA A 40 -13.27 -37.49 -1.90
C ALA A 40 -13.09 -36.24 -2.75
N GLU A 41 -14.04 -35.92 -3.64
CA GLU A 41 -14.02 -34.68 -4.42
C GLU A 41 -14.19 -33.44 -3.52
N LEU A 42 -15.09 -33.48 -2.53
CA LEU A 42 -15.29 -32.39 -1.58
C LEU A 42 -14.05 -32.16 -0.69
N GLU A 43 -13.45 -33.25 -0.21
CA GLU A 43 -12.20 -33.18 0.58
C GLU A 43 -11.06 -32.60 -0.26
N ARG A 44 -10.91 -33.02 -1.51
CA ARG A 44 -9.95 -32.43 -2.45
C ARG A 44 -10.20 -30.94 -2.64
N ARG A 45 -11.44 -30.50 -2.80
CA ARG A 45 -11.79 -29.08 -2.96
C ARG A 45 -11.55 -28.24 -1.70
N LEU A 46 -11.82 -28.81 -0.53
CA LEU A 46 -11.53 -28.17 0.77
C LEU A 46 -10.02 -28.05 1.03
N GLY A 47 -9.23 -29.00 0.56
CA GLY A 47 -7.78 -28.98 0.65
C GLY A 47 -7.07 -28.03 -0.32
N LEU A 48 -7.78 -27.42 -1.29
CA LEU A 48 -7.19 -26.50 -2.25
C LEU A 48 -6.87 -25.14 -1.61
N ASN A 49 -5.61 -24.74 -1.70
CA ASN A 49 -5.08 -23.45 -1.24
C ASN A 49 -4.15 -22.85 -2.31
N SER A 50 -3.58 -21.69 -2.08
CA SER A 50 -2.71 -20.99 -3.03
C SER A 50 -1.39 -21.71 -3.33
N SER A 51 -1.02 -22.73 -2.55
CA SER A 51 0.21 -23.52 -2.78
C SER A 51 -0.01 -24.76 -3.65
N ASN A 52 -1.25 -25.27 -3.76
CA ASN A 52 -1.59 -26.50 -4.47
C ASN A 52 -2.69 -26.32 -5.54
N SER A 53 -3.08 -25.07 -5.80
CA SER A 53 -4.09 -24.73 -6.81
C SER A 53 -3.80 -23.36 -7.42
N GLY A 54 -4.49 -22.99 -8.50
CA GLY A 54 -4.44 -21.63 -9.08
C GLY A 54 -5.17 -20.55 -8.29
N LYS A 55 -5.55 -20.81 -7.02
CA LYS A 55 -6.17 -19.80 -6.16
C LYS A 55 -5.14 -18.74 -5.75
N PRO A 56 -5.50 -17.46 -5.77
CA PRO A 56 -4.61 -16.40 -5.30
C PRO A 56 -4.36 -16.53 -3.78
N PRO A 57 -3.18 -16.11 -3.27
CA PRO A 57 -2.84 -16.16 -1.85
C PRO A 57 -3.86 -15.49 -0.92
N SER A 58 -4.56 -14.47 -1.40
CA SER A 58 -5.62 -13.77 -0.68
C SER A 58 -6.85 -14.64 -0.38
N SER A 59 -7.04 -15.74 -1.10
CA SER A 59 -8.16 -16.67 -0.87
C SER A 59 -7.93 -17.65 0.27
N ASP A 60 -6.72 -17.80 0.78
CA ASP A 60 -6.38 -18.71 1.88
C ASP A 60 -6.88 -18.23 3.25
N GLY A 61 -7.25 -16.95 3.37
CA GLY A 61 -7.70 -16.34 4.62
C GLY A 61 -6.60 -16.27 5.68
N LEU A 62 -7.00 -15.91 6.92
CA LEU A 62 -6.08 -15.76 8.06
C LEU A 62 -5.68 -17.09 8.72
N LYS A 63 -6.22 -18.23 8.28
CA LYS A 63 -5.96 -19.55 8.87
C LYS A 63 -4.64 -20.17 8.41
N LYS A 64 -4.01 -19.63 7.38
CA LYS A 64 -2.72 -20.13 6.91
C LYS A 64 -1.61 -19.72 7.89
N PRO A 65 -0.88 -20.68 8.48
CA PRO A 65 0.27 -20.32 9.31
C PRO A 65 1.25 -19.48 8.48
N PRO A 66 1.83 -18.41 9.06
CA PRO A 66 2.82 -17.61 8.36
C PRO A 66 3.98 -18.51 7.92
N ARG A 67 4.50 -18.30 6.71
CA ARG A 67 5.69 -19.02 6.26
C ARG A 67 6.85 -18.71 7.20
N THR A 68 7.30 -19.70 7.93
CA THR A 68 8.40 -19.58 8.88
C THR A 68 9.77 -19.60 8.22
N GLN A 69 9.84 -19.93 6.93
CA GLN A 69 11.11 -20.01 6.19
C GLN A 69 11.05 -19.14 4.94
N SER A 70 12.15 -18.42 4.70
CA SER A 70 12.38 -17.70 3.45
C SER A 70 12.51 -18.70 2.29
N LEU A 71 11.92 -18.37 1.13
CA LEU A 71 12.14 -19.13 -0.11
C LEU A 71 13.56 -18.92 -0.70
N ARG A 72 14.36 -18.02 -0.09
CA ARG A 72 15.75 -17.85 -0.48
C ARG A 72 16.58 -19.02 0.06
N GLU A 73 17.21 -19.73 -0.84
CA GLU A 73 18.24 -20.69 -0.44
C GLU A 73 19.39 -19.95 0.25
N PRO A 74 19.92 -20.53 1.35
CA PRO A 74 21.07 -19.95 2.02
C PRO A 74 22.24 -19.88 1.05
N SER A 75 22.67 -18.68 0.70
CA SER A 75 23.76 -18.47 -0.26
C SER A 75 25.15 -18.89 0.25
N GLY A 76 25.27 -19.32 1.52
CA GLY A 76 26.54 -19.61 2.19
C GLY A 76 27.43 -18.40 2.39
N LYS A 77 27.03 -17.21 1.94
CA LYS A 77 27.80 -15.98 2.07
C LYS A 77 27.48 -15.30 3.40
N LYS A 78 28.46 -14.61 3.97
CA LYS A 78 28.27 -13.82 5.21
C LYS A 78 27.23 -12.72 4.97
N SER A 79 26.41 -12.44 5.98
CA SER A 79 25.47 -11.30 5.93
C SER A 79 26.27 -9.99 5.88
N GLY A 80 25.79 -9.03 5.06
CA GLY A 80 26.46 -7.74 4.83
C GLY A 80 27.04 -7.59 3.43
N GLY A 81 27.83 -6.54 3.23
CA GLY A 81 28.45 -6.24 1.94
C GLY A 81 29.38 -7.35 1.48
N GLN A 82 29.16 -7.86 0.27
CA GLN A 82 30.03 -8.89 -0.33
C GLN A 82 31.30 -8.25 -0.88
N LYS A 83 32.38 -9.06 -1.04
CA LYS A 83 33.63 -8.60 -1.64
C LYS A 83 33.35 -8.04 -3.03
N GLY A 84 33.74 -6.77 -3.27
CA GLY A 84 33.45 -6.05 -4.50
C GLY A 84 32.18 -5.19 -4.48
N HIS A 85 31.38 -5.24 -3.39
CA HIS A 85 30.29 -4.29 -3.23
C HIS A 85 30.85 -2.88 -3.00
N ARG A 86 30.48 -1.95 -3.86
CA ARG A 86 30.85 -0.54 -3.70
C ARG A 86 30.04 0.04 -2.53
N GLY A 87 30.70 0.19 -1.39
CA GLY A 87 30.06 0.83 -0.22
C GLY A 87 29.77 2.30 -0.50
N GLU A 88 28.59 2.77 -0.10
CA GLU A 88 28.27 4.20 -0.09
C GLU A 88 28.57 4.74 1.30
N THR A 89 29.63 5.53 1.41
CA THR A 89 29.99 6.30 2.61
C THR A 89 29.62 7.74 2.41
N LEU A 90 29.17 8.38 3.50
CA LEU A 90 28.91 9.82 3.50
C LEU A 90 30.21 10.56 3.13
N ARG A 91 30.14 11.39 2.10
CA ARG A 91 31.28 12.16 1.59
C ARG A 91 31.11 13.63 1.97
N GLN A 92 32.24 14.31 2.14
CA GLN A 92 32.25 15.77 2.31
C GLN A 92 31.75 16.46 1.03
N VAL A 93 31.01 17.55 1.20
CA VAL A 93 30.61 18.44 0.11
C VAL A 93 31.65 19.53 -0.08
N GLU A 94 31.79 20.03 -1.31
CA GLU A 94 32.78 21.09 -1.64
C GLU A 94 32.36 22.43 -1.05
N ASN A 95 31.06 22.73 -1.02
CA ASN A 95 30.50 23.99 -0.55
C ASN A 95 29.57 23.73 0.65
N PRO A 96 30.06 23.74 1.88
CA PRO A 96 29.22 23.63 3.07
C PRO A 96 28.45 24.94 3.31
N ASP A 97 27.24 24.84 3.87
CA ASP A 97 26.37 25.98 4.16
C ASP A 97 26.97 26.92 5.25
N VAL A 98 27.67 26.33 6.23
CA VAL A 98 28.27 27.07 7.36
C VAL A 98 29.70 26.60 7.57
N ILE A 99 30.64 27.53 7.73
CA ILE A 99 32.02 27.24 8.06
C ILE A 99 32.31 27.83 9.44
N ILE A 100 32.73 26.98 10.38
CA ILE A 100 33.16 27.39 11.72
C ILE A 100 34.65 27.14 11.85
N ASN A 101 35.43 28.19 12.05
CA ASN A 101 36.87 28.08 12.22
C ASN A 101 37.24 27.92 13.69
N HIS A 102 38.03 26.94 14.03
CA HIS A 102 38.57 26.69 15.35
C HIS A 102 40.08 26.95 15.33
N TYR A 103 40.54 27.75 16.26
CA TYR A 103 41.95 28.08 16.43
C TYR A 103 42.44 27.53 17.76
N PRO A 104 43.72 27.15 17.88
CA PRO A 104 44.30 26.76 19.17
C PRO A 104 44.34 27.96 20.13
N GLU A 105 43.92 27.75 21.35
CA GLU A 105 43.92 28.80 22.39
C GLU A 105 45.34 29.10 22.92
N GLY A 106 46.24 28.12 22.85
CA GLY A 106 47.61 28.26 23.31
C GLY A 106 48.56 27.28 22.69
N CYS A 107 49.84 27.62 22.74
CA CYS A 107 50.92 26.76 22.25
C CYS A 107 51.07 25.50 23.15
N ALA A 108 51.08 24.32 22.56
CA ALA A 108 51.21 23.06 23.27
C ALA A 108 52.56 22.89 24.00
N ASN A 109 53.61 23.63 23.60
CA ASN A 109 54.95 23.54 24.17
C ASN A 109 55.22 24.63 25.25
N CYS A 110 54.90 25.92 24.98
CA CYS A 110 55.22 27.02 25.86
C CYS A 110 54.02 27.75 26.47
N ALA A 111 52.79 27.25 26.21
CA ALA A 111 51.54 27.81 26.68
C ALA A 111 51.28 29.28 26.26
N LEU A 112 52.06 29.87 25.33
CA LEU A 112 51.81 31.17 24.78
C LEU A 112 50.41 31.22 24.19
N LYS A 113 49.59 32.22 24.62
CA LYS A 113 48.25 32.41 24.06
C LYS A 113 48.34 32.67 22.57
N MET A 114 47.62 31.89 21.78
CA MET A 114 47.59 32.02 20.32
C MET A 114 46.32 32.75 19.89
N THR A 115 46.47 33.57 18.85
CA THR A 115 45.35 34.31 18.25
C THR A 115 45.29 34.03 16.74
N PRO A 116 44.12 34.20 16.11
CA PRO A 116 43.95 33.95 14.67
C PRO A 116 44.90 34.75 13.79
N GLU A 117 45.36 35.94 14.27
CA GLU A 117 46.25 36.83 13.55
C GLU A 117 47.71 36.34 13.45
N MET A 118 48.08 35.32 14.25
CA MET A 118 49.42 34.72 14.25
C MET A 118 49.72 33.89 13.02
N GLY A 119 48.74 33.78 12.11
CA GLY A 119 48.86 32.99 10.87
C GLY A 119 48.60 31.50 11.08
N THR A 120 48.14 30.86 10.04
CA THR A 120 47.84 29.44 10.02
C THR A 120 48.65 28.72 8.94
N THR A 121 49.12 27.51 9.24
CA THR A 121 49.85 26.68 8.28
C THR A 121 48.95 25.76 7.44
N GLY A 122 47.67 25.65 7.84
CA GLY A 122 46.67 24.82 7.15
C GLY A 122 45.55 24.45 8.13
N TYR A 123 44.58 23.69 7.63
CA TYR A 123 43.49 23.19 8.42
C TYR A 123 43.10 21.78 8.01
N GLN A 124 42.47 21.05 8.90
CA GLN A 124 41.78 19.77 8.63
C GLN A 124 40.28 20.01 8.71
N SER A 125 39.54 19.68 7.67
CA SER A 125 38.09 19.85 7.67
C SER A 125 37.36 18.58 8.11
N ARG A 126 36.28 18.76 8.86
CA ARG A 126 35.29 17.72 9.16
C ARG A 126 33.91 18.36 8.99
N GLN A 127 32.99 17.63 8.36
CA GLN A 127 31.64 18.14 8.13
C GLN A 127 30.63 17.31 8.91
N VAL A 128 29.68 17.98 9.50
CA VAL A 128 28.52 17.41 10.20
C VAL A 128 27.31 17.75 9.36
N PHE A 129 26.57 16.74 8.94
CA PHE A 129 25.32 16.90 8.21
C PHE A 129 24.17 16.82 9.21
N ASP A 130 23.36 17.85 9.24
CA ASP A 130 22.21 17.93 10.15
C ASP A 130 21.01 18.52 9.40
N VAL A 131 19.82 18.34 9.96
CA VAL A 131 18.59 18.93 9.43
C VAL A 131 18.24 20.18 10.23
N PRO A 132 17.77 21.27 9.57
CA PRO A 132 17.32 22.46 10.29
C PRO A 132 16.06 22.13 11.09
N GLU A 133 15.81 22.87 12.16
CA GLU A 133 14.61 22.75 12.97
C GLU A 133 13.36 22.94 12.08
N PRO A 134 12.45 21.96 12.04
CA PRO A 134 11.22 22.06 11.25
C PRO A 134 10.34 23.19 11.78
N LYS A 135 9.88 24.08 10.91
CA LYS A 135 8.96 25.16 11.28
C LYS A 135 7.97 25.48 10.19
N VAL A 136 6.79 25.94 10.59
CA VAL A 136 5.77 26.47 9.68
C VAL A 136 6.06 27.95 9.38
N VAL A 137 5.97 28.31 8.11
CA VAL A 137 5.98 29.71 7.67
C VAL A 137 4.54 30.17 7.51
N VAL A 138 4.13 31.19 8.26
CA VAL A 138 2.80 31.80 8.15
C VAL A 138 2.93 33.10 7.38
N THR A 139 2.16 33.18 6.27
CA THR A 139 2.07 34.40 5.45
C THR A 139 0.71 35.05 5.67
N GLU A 140 0.70 36.29 6.10
CA GLU A 140 -0.52 37.09 6.24
C GLU A 140 -0.71 37.94 4.97
N HIS A 141 -1.88 37.84 4.35
CA HIS A 141 -2.31 38.71 3.24
C HIS A 141 -3.27 39.78 3.77
N ARG A 142 -2.94 41.04 3.57
CA ARG A 142 -3.78 42.18 3.99
C ARG A 142 -4.31 42.92 2.79
N ALA A 143 -5.63 42.86 2.55
CA ALA A 143 -6.32 43.62 1.53
C ALA A 143 -6.76 44.97 2.13
N HIS A 144 -6.08 46.05 1.75
CA HIS A 144 -6.40 47.38 2.23
C HIS A 144 -7.54 48.02 1.43
N SER A 145 -8.36 48.82 2.13
CA SER A 145 -9.37 49.66 1.54
C SER A 145 -8.89 51.13 1.56
N CYS A 146 -8.95 51.79 0.42
CA CYS A 146 -8.54 53.17 0.27
C CYS A 146 -9.72 54.06 -0.20
N VAL A 147 -9.78 55.29 0.28
CA VAL A 147 -10.75 56.27 -0.17
C VAL A 147 -10.16 57.04 -1.35
N CYS A 148 -10.85 57.10 -2.46
CA CYS A 148 -10.43 57.91 -3.60
C CYS A 148 -10.50 59.39 -3.28
N PRO A 149 -9.41 60.18 -3.41
CA PRO A 149 -9.42 61.60 -3.09
C PRO A 149 -10.30 62.43 -4.03
N ASN A 150 -10.59 61.93 -5.24
CA ASN A 150 -11.37 62.64 -6.24
C ASN A 150 -12.89 62.41 -6.09
N CYS A 151 -13.34 61.18 -5.87
CA CYS A 151 -14.77 60.86 -5.84
C CYS A 151 -15.24 60.28 -4.49
N GLN A 152 -14.39 60.19 -3.49
CA GLN A 152 -14.66 59.69 -2.14
C GLN A 152 -15.13 58.21 -2.07
N THR A 153 -15.04 57.49 -3.19
CA THR A 153 -15.42 56.08 -3.25
C THR A 153 -14.38 55.24 -2.52
N VAL A 154 -14.83 54.31 -1.65
CA VAL A 154 -13.98 53.32 -0.98
C VAL A 154 -13.74 52.14 -1.92
N THR A 155 -12.51 51.82 -2.20
CA THR A 155 -12.11 50.67 -3.01
C THR A 155 -11.19 49.76 -2.21
N SER A 156 -11.52 48.46 -2.14
CA SER A 156 -10.74 47.46 -1.48
C SER A 156 -9.91 46.64 -2.46
N ALA A 157 -8.68 46.31 -2.11
CA ALA A 157 -7.86 45.42 -2.90
C ALA A 157 -8.41 43.96 -2.83
N PRO A 158 -8.38 43.23 -3.95
CA PRO A 158 -8.71 41.79 -3.91
C PRO A 158 -7.61 40.97 -3.26
N PHE A 159 -7.98 39.83 -2.66
CA PHE A 159 -7.01 38.83 -2.24
C PHE A 159 -6.41 38.12 -3.45
N PRO A 160 -5.16 37.62 -3.35
CA PRO A 160 -4.57 36.78 -4.39
C PRO A 160 -5.37 35.51 -4.65
N GLN A 161 -5.27 34.99 -5.87
CA GLN A 161 -5.91 33.72 -6.23
C GLN A 161 -5.46 32.61 -5.29
N GLY A 162 -6.41 31.83 -4.75
CA GLY A 162 -6.14 30.73 -3.82
C GLY A 162 -6.13 31.15 -2.35
N VAL A 163 -6.25 32.45 -2.00
CA VAL A 163 -6.45 32.96 -0.65
C VAL A 163 -7.93 33.23 -0.45
N THR A 164 -8.66 32.21 0.08
CA THR A 164 -10.13 32.24 0.13
C THR A 164 -10.72 32.16 1.54
N ALA A 165 -9.88 31.83 2.54
CA ALA A 165 -10.32 31.67 3.93
C ALA A 165 -9.47 32.52 4.87
N PRO A 166 -10.01 32.92 6.03
CA PRO A 166 -9.26 33.66 7.06
C PRO A 166 -8.00 32.93 7.53
N ALA A 167 -8.03 31.60 7.56
CA ALA A 167 -6.87 30.74 7.80
C ALA A 167 -6.99 29.48 6.94
N GLN A 168 -5.92 29.10 6.29
CA GLN A 168 -5.89 27.92 5.41
C GLN A 168 -4.50 27.31 5.38
N TYR A 169 -4.44 26.02 5.06
CA TYR A 169 -3.18 25.34 4.80
C TYR A 169 -2.68 25.64 3.40
N GLY A 170 -1.41 25.97 3.27
CA GLY A 170 -0.76 26.25 2.00
C GLY A 170 -0.53 24.98 1.17
N ALA A 171 -0.28 25.16 -0.13
CA ALA A 171 -0.12 24.07 -1.08
C ALA A 171 1.03 23.12 -0.72
N ARG A 172 2.12 23.59 -0.12
CA ARG A 172 3.25 22.74 0.29
C ARG A 172 2.87 21.81 1.45
N ILE A 173 2.11 22.29 2.43
CA ILE A 173 1.60 21.44 3.52
C ILE A 173 0.65 20.38 2.94
N CYS A 174 -0.27 20.76 2.05
CA CYS A 174 -1.15 19.78 1.39
C CYS A 174 -0.37 18.72 0.63
N ALA A 175 0.63 19.11 -0.16
CA ALA A 175 1.48 18.17 -0.90
C ALA A 175 2.25 17.22 0.03
N PHE A 176 2.81 17.74 1.12
CA PHE A 176 3.52 16.94 2.12
C PHE A 176 2.61 15.93 2.82
N VAL A 177 1.41 16.35 3.23
CA VAL A 177 0.39 15.48 3.81
C VAL A 177 0.01 14.36 2.85
N ILE A 178 -0.30 14.70 1.59
CA ILE A 178 -0.68 13.72 0.57
C ILE A 178 0.45 12.74 0.27
N TYR A 179 1.69 13.21 0.22
CA TYR A 179 2.87 12.37 0.02
C TYR A 179 3.05 11.35 1.15
N LEU A 180 2.96 11.80 2.39
CA LEU A 180 3.09 10.91 3.55
C LEU A 180 1.91 9.92 3.67
N LEU A 181 0.69 10.37 3.39
CA LEU A 181 -0.50 9.52 3.46
C LEU A 181 -0.49 8.44 2.37
N ASN A 182 -0.27 8.82 1.11
CA ASN A 182 -0.49 7.93 -0.03
C ASN A 182 0.77 7.19 -0.50
N TYR A 183 1.96 7.78 -0.35
CA TYR A 183 3.22 7.16 -0.76
C TYR A 183 3.90 6.42 0.38
N HIS A 184 3.88 6.98 1.59
CA HIS A 184 4.44 6.35 2.79
C HIS A 184 3.43 5.56 3.61
N PHE A 185 2.15 5.57 3.23
CA PHE A 185 1.08 4.82 3.89
C PHE A 185 0.96 5.10 5.39
N LEU A 186 1.23 6.34 5.81
CA LEU A 186 1.03 6.75 7.20
C LEU A 186 -0.47 6.86 7.48
N PRO A 187 -1.01 6.18 8.51
CA PRO A 187 -2.39 6.35 8.93
C PRO A 187 -2.68 7.82 9.31
N GLU A 188 -3.92 8.27 9.09
CA GLU A 188 -4.32 9.66 9.30
C GLU A 188 -4.02 10.16 10.73
N ASP A 189 -4.29 9.34 11.75
CA ASP A 189 -4.02 9.69 13.14
C ASP A 189 -2.51 9.89 13.41
N ARG A 190 -1.68 8.96 12.92
CA ARG A 190 -0.21 9.07 13.06
C ARG A 190 0.36 10.23 12.26
N LEU A 191 -0.24 10.55 11.13
CA LEU A 191 0.17 11.70 10.34
C LEU A 191 -0.19 13.01 11.07
N ALA A 192 -1.35 13.09 11.71
CA ALA A 192 -1.74 14.22 12.54
C ALA A 192 -0.78 14.42 13.74
N GLU A 193 -0.39 13.33 14.41
CA GLU A 193 0.62 13.32 15.48
C GLU A 193 1.97 13.81 14.96
N LEU A 194 2.47 13.25 13.86
CA LEU A 194 3.73 13.67 13.24
C LEU A 194 3.77 15.16 12.89
N LEU A 195 2.68 15.70 12.34
CA LEU A 195 2.58 17.13 12.03
C LEU A 195 2.59 18.01 13.28
N SER A 196 1.96 17.53 14.35
CA SER A 196 2.00 18.22 15.66
C SER A 196 3.40 18.20 16.24
N ASP A 197 4.08 17.06 16.24
CA ASP A 197 5.39 16.88 16.87
C ASP A 197 6.49 17.65 16.12
N LEU A 198 6.51 17.57 14.78
CA LEU A 198 7.56 18.21 13.99
C LEU A 198 7.32 19.71 13.75
N PHE A 199 6.07 20.13 13.59
CA PHE A 199 5.74 21.48 13.12
C PHE A 199 4.82 22.26 14.05
N GLY A 200 4.35 21.67 15.15
CA GLY A 200 3.34 22.27 16.01
C GLY A 200 1.96 22.44 15.33
N LEU A 201 1.71 21.76 14.20
CA LEU A 201 0.48 21.85 13.44
C LEU A 201 -0.58 20.89 13.98
N LYS A 202 -1.57 21.42 14.68
CA LYS A 202 -2.73 20.66 15.16
C LYS A 202 -3.74 20.43 14.01
N MET A 203 -3.53 19.38 13.23
CA MET A 203 -4.42 18.98 12.13
C MET A 203 -5.24 17.76 12.55
N VAL A 204 -6.56 17.81 12.31
CA VAL A 204 -7.42 16.67 12.62
C VAL A 204 -7.48 15.68 11.43
N PRO A 205 -7.64 14.35 11.66
CA PRO A 205 -7.71 13.33 10.62
C PRO A 205 -8.71 13.65 9.51
N ALA A 206 -9.89 14.15 9.85
CA ALA A 206 -10.91 14.55 8.89
C ALA A 206 -10.43 15.64 7.88
N THR A 207 -9.48 16.49 8.29
CA THR A 207 -8.88 17.47 7.38
C THR A 207 -7.90 16.79 6.42
N ILE A 208 -7.14 15.81 6.89
CA ILE A 208 -6.23 14.99 6.08
C ILE A 208 -7.04 14.24 5.01
N ALA A 209 -8.12 13.57 5.41
CA ALA A 209 -9.03 12.86 4.51
C ALA A 209 -9.62 13.79 3.42
N ARG A 210 -10.04 15.01 3.80
CA ARG A 210 -10.53 16.00 2.84
C ARG A 210 -9.44 16.46 1.85
N MET A 211 -8.21 16.62 2.30
CA MET A 211 -7.08 16.95 1.43
C MET A 211 -6.84 15.84 0.42
N SER A 212 -6.89 14.57 0.85
CA SER A 212 -6.75 13.41 -0.02
C SER A 212 -7.84 13.37 -1.09
N THR A 213 -9.10 13.55 -0.69
CA THR A 213 -10.23 13.59 -1.61
C THR A 213 -10.10 14.73 -2.64
N ALA A 214 -9.75 15.94 -2.19
CA ALA A 214 -9.56 17.09 -3.07
C ALA A 214 -8.38 16.88 -4.05
N CYS A 215 -7.31 16.21 -3.60
CA CYS A 215 -6.19 15.84 -4.46
C CYS A 215 -6.63 14.83 -5.54
N ALA A 216 -7.35 13.77 -5.15
CA ALA A 216 -7.88 12.78 -6.08
C ALA A 216 -8.77 13.41 -7.15
N GLN A 217 -9.65 14.36 -6.76
CA GLN A 217 -10.50 15.08 -7.70
C GLN A 217 -9.69 15.90 -8.73
N ARG A 218 -8.59 16.54 -8.29
CA ARG A 218 -7.71 17.30 -9.19
C ARG A 218 -6.98 16.42 -10.20
N PHE A 219 -6.65 15.18 -9.81
CA PHE A 219 -5.95 14.22 -10.68
C PHE A 219 -6.89 13.36 -11.52
N ARG A 220 -8.21 13.57 -11.46
CA ARG A 220 -9.17 12.74 -12.20
C ARG A 220 -8.90 12.74 -13.70
N GLY A 221 -8.74 13.91 -14.32
CA GLY A 221 -8.45 13.99 -15.76
C GLY A 221 -7.13 13.32 -16.15
N PHE A 222 -6.11 13.37 -15.28
CA PHE A 222 -4.88 12.62 -15.48
C PHE A 222 -5.13 11.10 -15.42
N ALA A 223 -5.89 10.63 -14.43
CA ALA A 223 -6.24 9.22 -14.30
C ALA A 223 -7.04 8.72 -15.51
N ASP A 224 -7.98 9.52 -16.02
CA ASP A 224 -8.76 9.22 -17.22
C ASP A 224 -7.83 9.09 -18.44
N THR A 225 -6.88 10.00 -18.62
CA THR A 225 -5.86 9.93 -19.69
C THR A 225 -4.99 8.67 -19.58
N VAL A 226 -4.56 8.29 -18.37
CA VAL A 226 -3.80 7.04 -18.15
C VAL A 226 -4.66 5.83 -18.53
N CYS A 227 -5.94 5.82 -18.14
CA CYS A 227 -6.88 4.76 -18.48
C CYS A 227 -6.99 4.60 -20.02
N GLU A 228 -7.19 5.70 -20.75
CA GLU A 228 -7.27 5.69 -22.21
C GLU A 228 -6.00 5.13 -22.87
N HIS A 229 -4.82 5.56 -22.43
CA HIS A 229 -3.56 5.06 -22.94
C HIS A 229 -3.34 3.57 -22.67
N VAL A 230 -3.70 3.09 -21.46
CA VAL A 230 -3.65 1.67 -21.14
C VAL A 230 -4.67 0.89 -21.96
N ALA A 231 -5.88 1.42 -22.17
CA ALA A 231 -6.91 0.80 -23.00
C ALA A 231 -6.49 0.66 -24.47
N ALA A 232 -5.79 1.63 -25.01
CA ALA A 232 -5.31 1.64 -26.40
C ALA A 232 -4.04 0.80 -26.63
N ALA A 233 -3.35 0.36 -25.58
CA ALA A 233 -2.08 -0.37 -25.71
C ALA A 233 -2.26 -1.75 -26.35
N ARG A 234 -1.35 -2.13 -27.27
CA ARG A 234 -1.35 -3.44 -27.92
C ARG A 234 -1.08 -4.61 -26.96
N VAL A 235 -0.25 -4.39 -25.97
CA VAL A 235 0.11 -5.38 -24.95
C VAL A 235 -0.25 -4.83 -23.59
N LYS A 236 -1.09 -5.55 -22.88
CA LYS A 236 -1.60 -5.23 -21.55
C LYS A 236 -1.43 -6.42 -20.63
N HIS A 237 -1.10 -6.18 -19.38
CA HIS A 237 -1.16 -7.15 -18.31
C HIS A 237 -2.36 -6.81 -17.44
N LEU A 238 -3.16 -7.82 -17.14
CA LEU A 238 -4.34 -7.69 -16.29
C LEU A 238 -4.16 -8.61 -15.10
N ASP A 239 -4.44 -8.08 -13.91
CA ASP A 239 -4.46 -8.85 -12.68
C ASP A 239 -5.64 -8.39 -11.81
N GLU A 240 -6.11 -9.27 -10.93
CA GLU A 240 -7.18 -8.94 -10.00
C GLU A 240 -6.89 -9.51 -8.62
N THR A 241 -7.11 -8.69 -7.61
CA THR A 241 -6.94 -9.07 -6.21
C THR A 241 -8.20 -8.74 -5.41
N GLY A 242 -8.74 -9.76 -4.75
CA GLY A 242 -9.88 -9.59 -3.84
C GLY A 242 -9.43 -9.09 -2.47
N PHE A 243 -10.14 -8.12 -1.92
CA PHE A 243 -9.95 -7.61 -0.55
C PHE A 243 -11.30 -7.27 0.08
N ARG A 244 -11.31 -6.98 1.38
CA ARG A 244 -12.55 -6.67 2.10
C ARG A 244 -12.56 -5.23 2.57
N ILE A 245 -13.65 -4.51 2.27
CA ILE A 245 -13.99 -3.21 2.85
C ILE A 245 -15.34 -3.37 3.55
N GLU A 246 -15.43 -2.99 4.82
CA GLU A 246 -16.67 -3.05 5.61
C GLU A 246 -17.38 -4.42 5.55
N GLY A 247 -16.58 -5.50 5.57
CA GLY A 247 -17.11 -6.87 5.51
C GLY A 247 -17.54 -7.34 4.11
N ARG A 248 -17.52 -6.48 3.10
CA ARG A 248 -17.88 -6.81 1.70
C ARG A 248 -16.63 -7.07 0.88
N THR A 249 -16.67 -8.07 0.01
CA THR A 249 -15.59 -8.34 -0.93
C THR A 249 -15.62 -7.30 -2.04
N GLN A 250 -14.49 -6.63 -2.24
CA GLN A 250 -14.20 -5.73 -3.35
C GLN A 250 -13.06 -6.30 -4.18
N TRP A 251 -12.97 -5.90 -5.43
CA TRP A 251 -11.93 -6.36 -6.34
C TRP A 251 -11.13 -5.17 -6.84
N LEU A 252 -9.81 -5.24 -6.65
CA LEU A 252 -8.86 -4.34 -7.26
C LEU A 252 -8.45 -4.94 -8.60
N HIS A 253 -8.82 -4.28 -9.67
CA HIS A 253 -8.35 -4.62 -11.01
C HIS A 253 -7.15 -3.76 -11.35
N ILE A 254 -6.12 -4.39 -11.86
CA ILE A 254 -4.84 -3.79 -12.23
C ILE A 254 -4.68 -3.96 -13.72
N PHE A 255 -4.51 -2.84 -14.42
CA PHE A 255 -4.23 -2.81 -15.85
C PHE A 255 -2.86 -2.16 -16.03
N SER A 256 -1.92 -2.86 -16.65
CA SER A 256 -0.57 -2.31 -16.81
C SER A 256 -0.01 -2.53 -18.21
N THR A 257 0.86 -1.62 -18.60
CA THR A 257 1.74 -1.69 -19.76
C THR A 257 3.19 -1.63 -19.29
N ALA A 258 4.15 -1.56 -20.20
CA ALA A 258 5.56 -1.36 -19.82
C ALA A 258 5.83 -0.04 -19.07
N LEU A 259 4.98 0.99 -19.25
CA LEU A 259 5.21 2.34 -18.73
C LEU A 259 4.11 2.84 -17.79
N LEU A 260 2.89 2.32 -17.87
CA LEU A 260 1.73 2.83 -17.17
C LEU A 260 1.02 1.71 -16.41
N THR A 261 0.51 2.05 -15.22
CA THR A 261 -0.36 1.17 -14.45
C THR A 261 -1.59 1.94 -14.00
N PHE A 262 -2.75 1.35 -14.21
CA PHE A 262 -4.04 1.87 -13.81
C PHE A 262 -4.74 0.91 -12.86
N TYR A 263 -5.27 1.44 -11.77
CA TYR A 263 -5.97 0.68 -10.73
C TYR A 263 -7.43 1.10 -10.70
N ILE A 264 -8.33 0.12 -10.60
CA ILE A 264 -9.75 0.38 -10.40
C ILE A 264 -10.33 -0.58 -9.37
N ILE A 265 -11.21 -0.07 -8.51
CA ILE A 265 -11.95 -0.87 -7.55
C ILE A 265 -13.35 -1.08 -8.08
N ALA A 266 -13.77 -2.33 -8.22
CA ALA A 266 -15.11 -2.70 -8.64
C ALA A 266 -15.73 -3.76 -7.73
N SER A 267 -17.05 -3.68 -7.60
CA SER A 267 -17.91 -4.69 -7.01
C SER A 267 -18.99 -4.94 -8.05
N PRO A 268 -19.07 -5.99 -8.72
CA PRO A 268 -18.60 -7.35 -8.70
C PRO A 268 -17.37 -7.61 -9.61
N ARG A 269 -16.89 -8.84 -9.64
CA ARG A 269 -15.71 -9.36 -10.36
C ARG A 269 -15.76 -9.23 -11.90
N SER A 270 -16.52 -8.36 -12.48
CA SER A 270 -16.58 -8.18 -13.92
C SER A 270 -15.65 -7.05 -14.38
N ALA A 271 -14.52 -7.41 -14.96
CA ALA A 271 -13.59 -6.48 -15.60
C ALA A 271 -14.23 -5.70 -16.78
N ALA A 272 -15.36 -6.15 -17.28
CA ALA A 272 -16.05 -5.52 -18.41
C ALA A 272 -16.69 -4.17 -18.11
N ALA A 273 -16.81 -3.77 -16.84
CA ALA A 273 -17.47 -2.52 -16.46
C ALA A 273 -16.52 -1.32 -16.29
N CYS A 274 -15.21 -1.51 -16.44
CA CYS A 274 -14.25 -0.58 -15.87
C CYS A 274 -13.33 0.16 -16.85
N CYS A 275 -13.29 -0.24 -18.10
CA CYS A 275 -12.65 0.54 -19.16
C CYS A 275 -13.64 0.57 -20.34
N PRO A 276 -14.08 1.73 -20.82
CA PRO A 276 -14.78 1.80 -22.09
C PRO A 276 -13.83 1.26 -23.16
N MET A 277 -14.12 0.04 -23.64
CA MET A 277 -13.46 -0.52 -24.83
C MET A 277 -13.96 0.16 -26.07
#